data_26b135e4f248e58a4b3e2fb19280b65b
#
_entry.id   26b135e4f248e58a4b3e2fb19280b65b
#
_cell.length_a   1.000
_cell.length_b   1.000
_cell.length_c   1.000
_cell.angle_alpha   90.00
_cell.angle_beta   90.00
_cell.angle_gamma   90.00
#
_symmetry.space_group_name_H-M   'P 1'
#
loop_
_entity.id
_entity.type
_entity.pdbx_description
1 polymer ?
#
loop_
_entity_poly.entity_id
_entity_poly.type
_entity_poly.pdbx_seq_one_letter_code
_entity_poly.pdbx_strand_id
1 'polypeptide(L)'
;MIKYLLSKASTGKFRVVYLSTTEQWDEEKAGFVINRVTGQLHGKMTEQPEIVITKGEAGRTHREQLELQFKSELKKYLDKGYKELENDPETYSETQLEEFYGDIKTDQNGFAKHMLAKSADKVKESSINKVKYWYASRKIDGVRCSFYYKDGEILSASRGGGNYD
;
A
#
# COMPACT_ATOMS: atom_id res chain seq x y z
N MET A 1 -6.86 16.94 6.90
CA MET A 1 -7.36 15.66 6.30
C MET A 1 -6.71 14.51 7.03
N ILE A 2 -7.42 13.42 7.25
CA ILE A 2 -6.86 12.18 7.78
C ILE A 2 -7.41 10.99 6.98
N LYS A 3 -6.56 9.99 6.72
CA LYS A 3 -6.91 8.73 6.08
C LYS A 3 -6.26 7.58 6.83
N TYR A 4 -7.02 6.53 7.01
CA TYR A 4 -6.62 5.30 7.67
C TYR A 4 -6.50 4.19 6.62
N LEU A 5 -5.37 3.52 6.59
CA LEU A 5 -5.09 2.49 5.60
C LEU A 5 -4.70 1.20 6.29
N LEU A 6 -5.27 0.10 5.86
CA LEU A 6 -5.06 -1.22 6.42
C LEU A 6 -4.49 -2.17 5.37
N SER A 7 -3.50 -2.94 5.76
CA SER A 7 -3.06 -4.11 4.99
C SER A 7 -2.83 -5.31 5.91
N LYS A 8 -2.87 -6.51 5.35
CA LYS A 8 -2.61 -7.74 6.08
C LYS A 8 -1.30 -8.35 5.61
N ALA A 9 -0.37 -8.55 6.54
CA ALA A 9 0.89 -9.20 6.26
C ALA A 9 0.69 -10.71 6.00
N SER A 10 1.66 -11.36 5.36
CA SER A 10 1.64 -12.80 5.14
C SER A 10 1.63 -13.63 6.43
N THR A 11 1.98 -13.02 7.56
CA THR A 11 1.91 -13.59 8.91
C THR A 11 0.52 -13.52 9.53
N GLY A 12 -0.47 -12.96 8.83
CA GLY A 12 -1.82 -12.73 9.32
C GLY A 12 -2.02 -11.41 10.08
N LYS A 13 -0.95 -10.76 10.52
CA LYS A 13 -1.03 -9.53 11.30
C LYS A 13 -1.40 -8.32 10.44
N PHE A 14 -2.21 -7.43 10.98
CA PHE A 14 -2.58 -6.19 10.31
C PHE A 14 -1.48 -5.13 10.42
N ARG A 15 -1.26 -4.43 9.32
CA ARG A 15 -0.43 -3.24 9.22
C ARG A 15 -1.31 -2.05 8.94
N VAL A 16 -1.00 -0.93 9.59
CA VAL A 16 -1.76 0.31 9.47
C VAL A 16 -0.86 1.45 9.01
N VAL A 17 -1.49 2.39 8.31
CA VAL A 17 -0.89 3.67 7.96
C VAL A 17 -1.89 4.76 8.29
N TYR A 18 -1.43 5.73 9.07
CA TYR A 18 -2.13 6.97 9.33
C TYR A 18 -1.52 8.03 8.42
N LEU A 19 -2.30 8.53 7.49
CA LEU A 19 -1.91 9.61 6.59
C LEU A 19 -2.72 10.85 6.95
N SER A 20 -2.07 11.88 7.47
CA SER A 20 -2.75 13.10 7.93
C SER A 20 -2.06 14.35 7.44
N THR A 21 -2.79 15.46 7.47
CA THR A 21 -2.24 16.77 7.15
C THR A 21 -2.40 17.69 8.33
N THR A 22 -1.36 18.49 8.59
CA THR A 22 -1.39 19.60 9.55
C THR A 22 -1.03 20.89 8.84
N GLU A 23 -1.59 21.99 9.31
CA GLU A 23 -1.16 23.35 8.93
C GLU A 23 -0.02 23.76 9.85
N GLN A 24 1.07 24.19 9.27
CA GLN A 24 2.22 24.71 10.03
C GLN A 24 2.27 26.22 9.82
N TRP A 25 2.04 26.94 10.91
CA TRP A 25 2.16 28.38 10.96
C TRP A 25 3.39 28.70 11.79
N ASP A 26 4.49 29.02 11.10
CA ASP A 26 5.65 29.63 11.75
C ASP A 26 5.74 31.08 11.28
N GLU A 27 6.31 31.98 12.11
CA GLU A 27 6.39 33.41 11.81
C GLU A 27 7.07 33.71 10.47
N GLU A 28 7.90 32.78 9.98
CA GLU A 28 8.62 32.90 8.71
C GLU A 28 8.06 32.07 7.56
N LYS A 29 7.27 31.02 7.82
CA LYS A 29 6.81 30.07 6.79
C LYS A 29 5.42 29.51 7.11
N ALA A 30 4.43 30.00 6.37
CA ALA A 30 3.15 29.32 6.28
C ALA A 30 3.23 28.14 5.32
N GLY A 31 2.78 26.96 5.73
CA GLY A 31 2.84 25.76 4.90
C GLY A 31 1.92 24.67 5.40
N PHE A 32 1.95 23.56 4.68
CA PHE A 32 1.25 22.35 5.05
C PHE A 32 2.25 21.20 5.22
N VAL A 33 1.94 20.30 6.13
CA VAL A 33 2.75 19.09 6.37
C VAL A 33 1.87 17.87 6.16
N ILE A 34 2.37 16.89 5.42
CA ILE A 34 1.77 15.56 5.34
C ILE A 34 2.55 14.65 6.27
N ASN A 35 1.85 14.16 7.29
CA ASN A 35 2.39 13.23 8.28
C ASN A 35 2.02 11.80 7.90
N ARG A 36 2.97 10.89 8.10
CA ARG A 36 2.82 9.47 7.80
C ARG A 36 3.32 8.66 8.99
N VAL A 37 2.40 7.97 9.65
CA VAL A 37 2.74 7.03 10.73
C VAL A 37 2.40 5.63 10.27
N THR A 38 3.36 4.72 10.35
CA THR A 38 3.20 3.35 9.84
C THR A 38 3.61 2.34 10.90
N GLY A 39 2.92 1.22 10.96
CA GLY A 39 3.28 0.18 11.92
C GLY A 39 2.39 -1.05 11.84
N GLN A 40 2.50 -1.87 12.87
CA GLN A 40 1.59 -2.99 13.08
C GLN A 40 0.45 -2.53 14.00
N LEU A 41 -0.78 -2.88 13.67
CA LEU A 41 -1.93 -2.62 14.54
C LEU A 41 -1.68 -3.24 15.93
N HIS A 42 -1.92 -2.47 16.98
CA HIS A 42 -1.60 -2.79 18.38
C HIS A 42 -0.12 -3.08 18.65
N GLY A 43 0.77 -2.58 17.79
CA GLY A 43 2.21 -2.77 17.91
C GLY A 43 3.01 -1.48 17.81
N LYS A 44 4.29 -1.61 17.51
CA LYS A 44 5.16 -0.44 17.36
C LYS A 44 4.77 0.35 16.13
N MET A 45 4.52 1.64 16.33
CA MET A 45 4.31 2.64 15.27
C MET A 45 5.62 3.40 15.01
N THR A 46 5.81 3.81 13.78
CA THR A 46 7.00 4.55 13.33
C THR A 46 6.55 5.73 12.49
N GLU A 47 6.97 6.91 12.89
CA GLU A 47 6.80 8.12 12.11
C GLU A 47 7.76 8.11 10.92
N GLN A 48 7.25 8.46 9.76
CA GLN A 48 8.04 8.62 8.55
C GLN A 48 8.43 10.09 8.40
N PRO A 49 9.50 10.42 7.67
CA PRO A 49 9.85 11.81 7.40
C PRO A 49 8.67 12.60 6.86
N GLU A 50 8.46 13.77 7.40
CA GLU A 50 7.39 14.68 6.99
C GLU A 50 7.57 15.16 5.57
N ILE A 51 6.46 15.41 4.86
CA ILE A 51 6.46 16.06 3.56
C ILE A 51 5.96 17.49 3.78
N VAL A 52 6.86 18.44 3.69
CA VAL A 52 6.58 19.86 3.91
C VAL A 52 6.30 20.56 2.60
N ILE A 53 5.18 21.28 2.51
CA ILE A 53 4.73 22.03 1.34
C ILE A 53 4.67 23.51 1.71
N THR A 54 5.68 24.27 1.28
CA THR A 54 5.81 25.70 1.55
C THR A 54 5.47 26.58 0.35
N LYS A 55 5.24 25.98 -0.81
CA LYS A 55 4.88 26.69 -2.06
C LYS A 55 4.08 25.79 -2.98
N GLY A 56 3.26 26.39 -3.82
CA GLY A 56 2.66 25.70 -4.97
C GLY A 56 3.65 25.58 -6.12
N GLU A 57 3.49 24.56 -6.94
CA GLU A 57 4.27 24.34 -8.15
C GLU A 57 3.38 24.47 -9.40
N ALA A 58 3.95 24.87 -10.52
CA ALA A 58 3.23 25.03 -11.79
C ALA A 58 1.96 25.89 -11.70
N GLY A 59 2.04 27.02 -10.97
CA GLY A 59 0.92 27.97 -10.82
C GLY A 59 -0.17 27.55 -9.83
N ARG A 60 0.01 26.44 -9.10
CA ARG A 60 -0.93 26.00 -8.07
C ARG A 60 -0.77 26.79 -6.79
N THR A 61 -1.84 26.90 -6.05
CA THR A 61 -1.81 27.36 -4.65
C THR A 61 -1.18 26.30 -3.75
N HIS A 62 -0.77 26.67 -2.53
CA HIS A 62 -0.25 25.73 -1.53
C HIS A 62 -1.25 24.60 -1.25
N ARG A 63 -2.56 24.93 -1.20
CA ARG A 63 -3.62 23.97 -0.93
C ARG A 63 -3.83 22.96 -2.06
N GLU A 64 -3.82 23.42 -3.29
CA GLU A 64 -3.90 22.54 -4.47
C GLU A 64 -2.68 21.61 -4.55
N GLN A 65 -1.51 22.13 -4.20
CA GLN A 65 -0.29 21.31 -4.14
C GLN A 65 -0.37 20.26 -3.03
N LEU A 66 -0.90 20.64 -1.85
CA LEU A 66 -1.15 19.71 -0.76
C LEU A 66 -2.09 18.57 -1.18
N GLU A 67 -3.23 18.91 -1.80
CA GLU A 67 -4.21 17.91 -2.24
C GLU A 67 -3.62 16.94 -3.28
N LEU A 68 -2.84 17.46 -4.21
CA LEU A 68 -2.16 16.64 -5.22
C LEU A 68 -1.17 15.68 -4.56
N GLN A 69 -0.32 16.21 -3.68
CA GLN A 69 0.69 15.43 -3.01
C GLN A 69 0.07 14.38 -2.06
N PHE A 70 -0.98 14.76 -1.34
CA PHE A 70 -1.71 13.85 -0.48
C PHE A 70 -2.36 12.69 -1.25
N LYS A 71 -3.01 12.99 -2.38
CA LYS A 71 -3.57 11.97 -3.28
C LYS A 71 -2.48 11.05 -3.84
N SER A 72 -1.32 11.60 -4.18
CA SER A 72 -0.17 10.81 -4.65
C SER A 72 0.35 9.86 -3.57
N GLU A 73 0.48 10.33 -2.32
CA GLU A 73 0.89 9.48 -1.20
C GLU A 73 -0.15 8.40 -0.89
N LEU A 74 -1.44 8.75 -0.88
CA LEU A 74 -2.53 7.80 -0.71
C LEU A 74 -2.48 6.70 -1.79
N LYS A 75 -2.36 7.08 -3.06
CA LYS A 75 -2.26 6.14 -4.19
C LYS A 75 -1.09 5.17 -4.02
N LYS A 76 0.09 5.63 -3.56
CA LYS A 76 1.24 4.75 -3.31
C LYS A 76 0.94 3.60 -2.34
N TYR A 77 0.11 3.83 -1.33
CA TYR A 77 -0.29 2.78 -0.38
C TYR A 77 -1.37 1.88 -0.97
N LEU A 78 -2.36 2.44 -1.68
CA LEU A 78 -3.38 1.66 -2.37
C LEU A 78 -2.75 0.70 -3.39
N ASP A 79 -1.79 1.18 -4.19
CA ASP A 79 -1.03 0.36 -5.15
C ASP A 79 -0.22 -0.76 -4.49
N LYS A 80 0.16 -0.58 -3.22
CA LYS A 80 0.79 -1.63 -2.40
C LYS A 80 -0.21 -2.63 -1.81
N GLY A 81 -1.51 -2.46 -2.06
CA GLY A 81 -2.57 -3.34 -1.59
C GLY A 81 -3.11 -2.99 -0.20
N TYR A 82 -2.87 -1.77 0.27
CA TYR A 82 -3.62 -1.25 1.41
C TYR A 82 -5.05 -0.91 1.00
N LYS A 83 -5.98 -1.05 1.93
CA LYS A 83 -7.38 -0.65 1.79
C LYS A 83 -7.66 0.52 2.72
N GLU A 84 -8.44 1.48 2.24
CA GLU A 84 -8.83 2.64 3.05
C GLU A 84 -9.96 2.25 4.00
N LEU A 85 -9.84 2.64 5.28
CA LEU A 85 -10.86 2.53 6.31
C LEU A 85 -11.54 3.88 6.52
N GLU A 86 -12.80 3.86 6.88
CA GLU A 86 -13.57 5.07 7.20
C GLU A 86 -13.19 5.65 8.57
N ASN A 87 -12.91 4.78 9.55
CA ASN A 87 -12.58 5.17 10.91
C ASN A 87 -11.20 4.62 11.31
N ASP A 88 -10.74 5.05 12.48
CA ASP A 88 -9.49 4.57 13.07
C ASP A 88 -9.49 3.04 13.19
N PRO A 89 -8.45 2.36 12.67
CA PRO A 89 -8.32 0.91 12.78
C PRO A 89 -8.47 0.35 14.20
N GLU A 90 -8.11 1.12 15.22
CA GLU A 90 -8.23 0.71 16.62
C GLU A 90 -9.68 0.63 17.11
N THR A 91 -10.62 1.24 16.39
CA THR A 91 -12.06 1.17 16.74
C THR A 91 -12.75 -0.10 16.25
N TYR A 92 -12.09 -0.88 15.40
CA TYR A 92 -12.65 -2.11 14.84
C TYR A 92 -12.19 -3.32 15.64
N SER A 93 -13.07 -4.30 15.80
CA SER A 93 -12.67 -5.63 16.28
C SER A 93 -11.85 -6.37 15.23
N GLU A 94 -11.06 -7.35 15.66
CA GLU A 94 -10.26 -8.17 14.75
C GLU A 94 -11.13 -8.88 13.70
N THR A 95 -12.31 -9.38 14.10
CA THR A 95 -13.27 -10.01 13.16
C THR A 95 -13.75 -9.02 12.09
N GLN A 96 -14.09 -7.79 12.46
CA GLN A 96 -14.50 -6.77 11.50
C GLN A 96 -13.38 -6.42 10.52
N LEU A 97 -12.14 -6.32 10.99
CA LEU A 97 -10.99 -6.08 10.12
C LEU A 97 -10.71 -7.26 9.18
N GLU A 98 -10.91 -8.50 9.65
CA GLU A 98 -10.79 -9.70 8.81
C GLU A 98 -11.84 -9.70 7.69
N GLU A 99 -13.09 -9.41 8.00
CA GLU A 99 -14.17 -9.31 7.02
C GLU A 99 -13.93 -8.18 6.02
N PHE A 100 -13.54 -7.01 6.51
CA PHE A 100 -13.25 -5.85 5.66
C PHE A 100 -12.08 -6.12 4.71
N TYR A 101 -11.01 -6.69 5.21
CA TYR A 101 -9.82 -6.93 4.39
C TYR A 101 -10.05 -8.05 3.38
N GLY A 102 -10.77 -9.10 3.78
CA GLY A 102 -11.04 -10.28 2.96
C GLY A 102 -9.81 -11.16 2.75
N ASP A 103 -9.79 -11.93 1.69
CA ASP A 103 -8.69 -12.87 1.41
C ASP A 103 -7.40 -12.11 1.07
N ILE A 104 -6.34 -12.41 1.82
CA ILE A 104 -4.97 -11.89 1.59
C ILE A 104 -4.41 -12.27 0.21
N LYS A 105 -4.96 -13.31 -0.42
CA LYS A 105 -4.55 -13.77 -1.76
C LYS A 105 -5.16 -12.96 -2.88
N THR A 106 -6.11 -12.08 -2.60
CA THR A 106 -6.73 -11.19 -3.57
C THR A 106 -6.11 -9.79 -3.54
N ASP A 107 -6.15 -9.09 -4.66
CA ASP A 107 -5.80 -7.68 -4.78
C ASP A 107 -7.00 -6.78 -4.38
N GLN A 108 -6.83 -5.46 -4.47
CA GLN A 108 -7.89 -4.50 -4.15
C GLN A 108 -9.12 -4.60 -5.08
N ASN A 109 -8.98 -5.21 -6.25
CA ASN A 109 -10.08 -5.44 -7.20
C ASN A 109 -10.75 -6.82 -7.01
N GLY A 110 -10.30 -7.61 -6.02
CA GLY A 110 -10.80 -8.95 -5.73
C GLY A 110 -10.21 -10.06 -6.60
N PHE A 111 -9.20 -9.77 -7.42
CA PHE A 111 -8.52 -10.78 -8.26
C PHE A 111 -7.36 -11.43 -7.52
N ALA A 112 -7.03 -12.67 -7.89
CA ALA A 112 -5.96 -13.43 -7.28
C ALA A 112 -4.60 -12.72 -7.45
N LYS A 113 -3.94 -12.46 -6.32
CA LYS A 113 -2.57 -11.92 -6.33
C LYS A 113 -1.58 -12.93 -6.88
N HIS A 114 -0.65 -12.44 -7.68
CA HIS A 114 0.48 -13.25 -8.12
C HIS A 114 1.32 -13.73 -6.95
N MET A 115 1.75 -14.98 -7.05
CA MET A 115 2.71 -15.55 -6.13
C MET A 115 4.08 -14.86 -6.29
N LEU A 116 4.71 -14.51 -5.18
CA LEU A 116 6.09 -14.02 -5.17
C LEU A 116 7.05 -15.21 -5.07
N ALA A 117 8.05 -15.23 -5.94
CA ALA A 117 9.17 -16.13 -5.77
C ALA A 117 9.92 -15.79 -4.48
N LYS A 118 10.29 -16.81 -3.73
CA LYS A 118 11.20 -16.66 -2.58
C LYS A 118 12.63 -16.71 -3.08
N SER A 119 13.50 -15.84 -2.54
CA SER A 119 14.94 -15.96 -2.75
C SER A 119 15.44 -17.27 -2.15
N ALA A 120 16.44 -17.88 -2.78
CA ALA A 120 16.99 -19.18 -2.35
C ALA A 120 17.50 -19.16 -0.90
N ASP A 121 18.08 -18.04 -0.46
CA ASP A 121 18.53 -17.82 0.91
C ASP A 121 17.41 -17.86 1.96
N LYS A 122 16.15 -17.63 1.54
CA LYS A 122 14.96 -17.67 2.39
C LYS A 122 14.22 -18.99 2.36
N VAL A 123 14.69 -19.95 1.58
CA VAL A 123 14.09 -21.28 1.47
C VAL A 123 14.92 -22.24 2.32
N LYS A 124 14.24 -22.97 3.23
CA LYS A 124 14.92 -23.97 4.04
C LYS A 124 15.51 -25.07 3.14
N GLU A 125 16.76 -25.44 3.34
CA GLU A 125 17.45 -26.48 2.61
C GLU A 125 16.67 -27.80 2.59
N SER A 126 16.04 -28.17 3.71
CA SER A 126 15.16 -29.33 3.81
C SER A 126 13.95 -29.29 2.86
N SER A 127 13.52 -28.10 2.44
CA SER A 127 12.43 -27.96 1.46
C SER A 127 12.95 -28.09 0.05
N ILE A 128 14.18 -27.65 -0.22
CA ILE A 128 14.87 -27.78 -1.48
C ILE A 128 15.15 -29.29 -1.77
N ASN A 129 15.67 -30.00 -0.78
CA ASN A 129 16.04 -31.40 -0.90
C ASN A 129 14.86 -32.38 -1.04
N LYS A 130 13.61 -31.93 -0.77
CA LYS A 130 12.39 -32.71 -1.02
C LYS A 130 11.95 -32.70 -2.48
N VAL A 131 12.46 -31.77 -3.29
CA VAL A 131 12.07 -31.65 -4.69
C VAL A 131 12.85 -32.64 -5.54
N LYS A 132 12.14 -33.55 -6.15
CA LYS A 132 12.75 -34.63 -6.96
C LYS A 132 13.26 -34.16 -8.34
N TYR A 133 12.58 -33.16 -8.91
CA TYR A 133 12.92 -32.60 -10.22
C TYR A 133 12.87 -31.07 -10.16
N TRP A 134 13.83 -30.44 -10.83
CA TRP A 134 13.93 -29.00 -10.95
C TRP A 134 13.78 -28.57 -12.40
N TYR A 135 13.00 -27.53 -12.61
CA TYR A 135 12.91 -26.84 -13.88
C TYR A 135 13.49 -25.44 -13.72
N ALA A 136 14.40 -25.09 -14.61
CA ALA A 136 14.98 -23.76 -14.67
C ALA A 136 14.41 -23.01 -15.87
N SER A 137 14.00 -21.77 -15.68
CA SER A 137 13.61 -20.87 -16.74
C SER A 137 14.33 -19.54 -16.59
N ARG A 138 14.52 -18.86 -17.71
CA ARG A 138 15.11 -17.51 -17.69
C ARG A 138 14.17 -16.57 -16.94
N LYS A 139 14.69 -15.85 -15.96
CA LYS A 139 13.95 -14.76 -15.32
C LYS A 139 13.99 -13.56 -16.25
N ILE A 140 12.83 -13.16 -16.74
CA ILE A 140 12.67 -11.93 -17.51
C ILE A 140 12.66 -10.76 -16.53
N ASP A 141 13.49 -9.76 -16.79
CA ASP A 141 13.47 -8.52 -16.05
C ASP A 141 12.36 -7.61 -16.59
N GLY A 142 11.57 -7.04 -15.70
CA GLY A 142 10.43 -6.20 -16.09
C GLY A 142 9.39 -6.06 -15.00
N VAL A 143 8.41 -5.21 -15.28
CA VAL A 143 7.24 -5.00 -14.43
C VAL A 143 6.18 -6.05 -14.77
N ARG A 144 5.66 -6.70 -13.74
CA ARG A 144 4.57 -7.67 -13.92
C ARG A 144 3.25 -6.94 -14.11
N CYS A 145 2.57 -7.23 -15.19
CA CYS A 145 1.21 -6.80 -15.47
C CYS A 145 0.28 -8.01 -15.53
N SER A 146 -0.89 -7.90 -14.93
CA SER A 146 -1.97 -8.87 -15.03
C SER A 146 -3.10 -8.31 -15.86
N PHE A 147 -3.72 -9.16 -16.64
CA PHE A 147 -4.90 -8.81 -17.40
C PHE A 147 -6.10 -9.57 -16.82
N TYR A 148 -7.19 -8.85 -16.59
CA TYR A 148 -8.43 -9.40 -16.10
C TYR A 148 -9.58 -8.97 -17.02
N TYR A 149 -10.53 -9.87 -17.22
CA TYR A 149 -11.76 -9.54 -17.90
C TYR A 149 -12.86 -9.34 -16.87
N LYS A 150 -13.47 -8.16 -16.84
CA LYS A 150 -14.55 -7.82 -15.94
C LYS A 150 -15.51 -6.84 -16.61
N ASP A 151 -16.81 -7.11 -16.50
CA ASP A 151 -17.89 -6.25 -16.97
C ASP A 151 -17.79 -5.83 -18.47
N GLY A 152 -17.25 -6.73 -19.31
CA GLY A 152 -17.07 -6.46 -20.73
C GLY A 152 -15.75 -5.82 -21.13
N GLU A 153 -14.89 -5.48 -20.16
CA GLU A 153 -13.63 -4.77 -20.38
C GLU A 153 -12.42 -5.61 -19.97
N ILE A 154 -11.29 -5.36 -20.62
CA ILE A 154 -9.99 -5.91 -20.22
C ILE A 154 -9.30 -4.86 -19.37
N LEU A 155 -9.01 -5.22 -18.13
CA LEU A 155 -8.29 -4.40 -17.17
C LEU A 155 -6.86 -4.89 -17.04
N SER A 156 -5.91 -3.96 -16.97
CA SER A 156 -4.51 -4.25 -16.70
C SER A 156 -4.13 -3.74 -15.32
N ALA A 157 -3.48 -4.57 -14.52
CA ALA A 157 -3.16 -4.18 -13.16
C ALA A 157 -1.81 -4.72 -12.66
N SER A 158 -1.23 -3.98 -11.72
CA SER A 158 -0.10 -4.41 -10.91
C SER A 158 -0.52 -5.50 -9.93
N ARG A 159 0.45 -6.12 -9.25
CA ARG A 159 0.18 -7.14 -8.23
C ARG A 159 -0.77 -6.67 -7.10
N GLY A 160 -0.76 -5.40 -6.75
CA GLY A 160 -1.63 -4.82 -5.73
C GLY A 160 -3.01 -4.41 -6.24
N GLY A 161 -3.23 -4.48 -7.55
CA GLY A 161 -4.46 -4.03 -8.22
C GLY A 161 -4.40 -2.58 -8.71
N GLY A 162 -3.25 -1.90 -8.63
CA GLY A 162 -3.08 -0.59 -9.24
C GLY A 162 -3.13 -0.72 -10.77
N ASN A 163 -4.00 0.04 -11.42
CA ASN A 163 -4.18 0.00 -12.86
C ASN A 163 -2.93 0.53 -13.60
N TYR A 164 -2.65 -0.07 -14.75
CA TYR A 164 -1.76 0.49 -15.76
C TYR A 164 -2.63 1.14 -16.84
N ASP A 165 -2.44 2.42 -17.02
CA ASP A 165 -3.05 3.18 -18.11
C ASP A 165 -2.30 2.96 -19.41
#